data_d6d1b5d3f0276e3374e34195943007d6
#
_entry.id   d6d1b5d3f0276e3374e34195943007d6
#
_cell.length_a   1.000
_cell.length_b   1.000
_cell.length_c   1.000
_cell.angle_alpha   90.00
_cell.angle_beta   90.00
_cell.angle_gamma   90.00
#
_symmetry.space_group_name_H-M   'P 1'
#
loop_
_entity.id
_entity.type
_entity.pdbx_description
1 polymer ?
#
loop_
_entity_poly.entity_id
_entity_poly.type
_entity_poly.pdbx_seq_one_letter_code
_entity_poly.pdbx_strand_id
1 'polypeptide(L)'
;LERPAELSRPAKLHGPHKRSFFIAMNVNYITTREQFEEALAQLWTMPKLCADFETTGLDARVHEPRLLQLCTTAEVEDRTIYVIDFFKCKNTTGLKELLTSREMLLFHNANFDLQFLLKLGIDYKYKIFDTFIAERCLVAGAKEKKFSPQTKKAFFADVRCNLKAVAERRLGIELDKEQQVSDWSKEDLDLEQIEYAAKDVDILPAIAKNQLEELAAENLLEVYTLESKVIRPVALMCHYGFNVDVNKVKVLKARKQAELDTATRLFCESLDRRLPDEQKLPRRADGTIAIGKNAKKEFNPGSNVQCVRYFNEIGTALPTDPGTGKQTLSQVALSEFDSDDETLNLLRRKNKNLETALGHVDKIIDNINPVSNRMHSGYNSYGANSGRFTSSGSKRVTGKKKKEIWGINIQQVPRDKEFRECFIPSEGFRFLIADYSQIELRLAAELVNIPQMIQAFNEGLDLHSLTASLIYHVEIDKVEKSQRQMGKTLNFALLYRYGFQKVQDI
;
A
#
# COMPACT_ATOMS: atom_id res chain seq x y z
N LEU A 1 25.14 -17.96 -22.27
CA LEU A 1 23.76 -18.19 -21.86
C LEU A 1 22.90 -17.10 -22.48
N GLU A 2 22.18 -17.51 -23.48
CA GLU A 2 21.33 -16.68 -24.34
C GLU A 2 20.31 -15.90 -23.50
N ARG A 3 20.03 -14.66 -23.92
CA ARG A 3 18.93 -13.87 -23.35
C ARG A 3 17.64 -14.66 -23.50
N PRO A 4 16.76 -14.74 -22.47
CA PRO A 4 15.46 -15.34 -22.67
C PRO A 4 14.75 -14.61 -23.79
N ALA A 5 14.21 -15.39 -24.73
CA ALA A 5 13.43 -14.93 -25.85
C ALA A 5 12.39 -13.90 -25.39
N GLU A 6 12.26 -12.84 -26.17
CA GLU A 6 11.13 -11.93 -26.08
C GLU A 6 9.85 -12.78 -26.01
N LEU A 7 9.19 -12.77 -24.87
CA LEU A 7 7.85 -13.34 -24.75
C LEU A 7 7.02 -12.73 -25.87
N SER A 8 6.67 -13.56 -26.81
CA SER A 8 5.82 -13.24 -27.93
C SER A 8 4.64 -12.43 -27.43
N ARG A 9 4.42 -11.28 -28.06
CA ARG A 9 3.22 -10.44 -27.85
C ARG A 9 2.00 -11.38 -27.84
N PRO A 10 1.08 -11.23 -26.86
CA PRO A 10 -0.20 -11.90 -26.98
C PRO A 10 -0.79 -11.56 -28.35
N ALA A 11 -1.27 -12.58 -29.05
CA ALA A 11 -1.89 -12.46 -30.36
C ALA A 11 -2.86 -11.27 -30.28
N LYS A 12 -2.83 -10.39 -31.29
CA LYS A 12 -3.88 -9.40 -31.49
C LYS A 12 -5.18 -10.17 -31.56
N LEU A 13 -5.92 -10.19 -30.46
CA LEU A 13 -7.31 -10.59 -30.48
C LEU A 13 -7.98 -9.68 -31.49
N HIS A 14 -8.46 -10.27 -32.58
CA HIS A 14 -9.34 -9.59 -33.53
C HIS A 14 -10.48 -9.02 -32.70
N GLY A 15 -10.54 -7.71 -32.58
CA GLY A 15 -11.54 -7.01 -31.80
C GLY A 15 -12.94 -7.44 -32.30
N PRO A 16 -13.82 -7.77 -31.36
CA PRO A 16 -15.23 -7.90 -31.72
C PRO A 16 -15.67 -6.56 -32.30
N HIS A 17 -16.45 -6.64 -33.38
CA HIS A 17 -17.12 -5.49 -33.97
C HIS A 17 -17.71 -4.63 -32.85
N LYS A 18 -17.51 -3.30 -32.91
CA LYS A 18 -18.16 -2.32 -32.03
C LYS A 18 -19.68 -2.59 -32.03
N ARG A 19 -20.14 -3.43 -31.12
CA ARG A 19 -21.55 -3.53 -30.80
C ARG A 19 -21.84 -2.37 -29.88
N SER A 20 -22.70 -1.46 -30.31
CA SER A 20 -23.30 -0.47 -29.44
C SER A 20 -24.18 -1.23 -28.42
N PHE A 21 -23.65 -1.45 -27.23
CA PHE A 21 -24.43 -1.94 -26.10
C PHE A 21 -25.24 -0.79 -25.50
N PHE A 22 -26.15 -0.19 -26.26
CA PHE A 22 -27.22 0.65 -25.75
C PHE A 22 -28.51 -0.17 -25.75
N ILE A 23 -28.57 -1.19 -24.88
CA ILE A 23 -29.84 -1.71 -24.42
C ILE A 23 -30.27 -0.78 -23.29
N ALA A 24 -31.52 -0.30 -23.31
CA ALA A 24 -32.06 0.48 -22.19
C ALA A 24 -31.96 -0.39 -20.92
N MET A 25 -31.14 0.04 -19.94
CA MET A 25 -31.00 -0.67 -18.68
C MET A 25 -32.32 -0.64 -17.92
N ASN A 26 -32.77 -1.79 -17.46
CA ASN A 26 -33.93 -1.86 -16.56
C ASN A 26 -33.51 -1.54 -15.12
N VAL A 27 -33.58 -0.27 -14.73
CA VAL A 27 -33.16 0.21 -13.40
C VAL A 27 -34.36 0.34 -12.48
N ASN A 28 -34.36 -0.40 -11.38
CA ASN A 28 -35.32 -0.26 -10.30
C ASN A 28 -34.70 0.55 -9.14
N TYR A 29 -35.03 1.85 -9.08
CA TYR A 29 -34.53 2.76 -8.05
C TYR A 29 -35.44 2.68 -6.82
N ILE A 30 -34.88 2.23 -5.69
CA ILE A 30 -35.57 1.85 -4.46
C ILE A 30 -35.39 2.94 -3.42
N THR A 31 -36.48 3.62 -3.10
CA THR A 31 -36.53 4.74 -2.16
C THR A 31 -37.49 4.51 -0.99
N THR A 32 -38.35 3.50 -1.09
CA THR A 32 -39.31 3.17 -0.03
C THR A 32 -39.18 1.74 0.48
N ARG A 33 -39.76 1.45 1.61
CA ARG A 33 -39.77 0.10 2.19
C ARG A 33 -40.53 -0.91 1.31
N GLU A 34 -41.67 -0.51 0.74
CA GLU A 34 -42.51 -1.34 -0.12
C GLU A 34 -41.73 -1.75 -1.37
N GLN A 35 -41.08 -0.80 -2.06
CA GLN A 35 -40.21 -1.08 -3.20
C GLN A 35 -39.07 -2.03 -2.83
N PHE A 36 -38.52 -1.86 -1.63
CA PHE A 36 -37.43 -2.73 -1.14
C PHE A 36 -37.92 -4.16 -0.90
N GLU A 37 -39.13 -4.37 -0.34
CA GLU A 37 -39.71 -5.71 -0.12
C GLU A 37 -39.96 -6.42 -1.46
N GLU A 38 -40.49 -5.71 -2.45
CA GLU A 38 -40.67 -6.24 -3.81
C GLU A 38 -39.35 -6.65 -4.45
N ALA A 39 -38.34 -5.80 -4.35
CA ALA A 39 -36.99 -6.09 -4.85
C ALA A 39 -36.36 -7.27 -4.11
N LEU A 40 -36.52 -7.31 -2.79
CA LEU A 40 -36.00 -8.37 -1.93
C LEU A 40 -36.58 -9.74 -2.37
N ALA A 41 -37.88 -9.83 -2.65
CA ALA A 41 -38.51 -11.05 -3.13
C ALA A 41 -37.90 -11.55 -4.46
N GLN A 42 -37.59 -10.64 -5.37
CA GLN A 42 -36.94 -10.99 -6.64
C GLN A 42 -35.47 -11.41 -6.44
N LEU A 43 -34.73 -10.65 -5.63
CA LEU A 43 -33.32 -10.91 -5.34
C LEU A 43 -33.14 -12.27 -4.60
N TRP A 44 -34.13 -12.72 -3.81
CA TRP A 44 -34.09 -14.02 -3.14
C TRP A 44 -34.03 -15.20 -4.12
N THR A 45 -34.54 -15.05 -5.33
CA THR A 45 -34.49 -16.08 -6.36
C THR A 45 -33.10 -16.24 -7.01
N MET A 46 -32.19 -15.28 -6.77
CA MET A 46 -30.89 -15.21 -7.42
C MET A 46 -29.79 -15.74 -6.47
N PRO A 47 -29.18 -16.91 -6.74
CA PRO A 47 -28.17 -17.49 -5.85
C PRO A 47 -26.86 -16.70 -5.81
N LYS A 48 -26.57 -15.93 -6.86
CA LYS A 48 -25.36 -15.13 -7.03
C LYS A 48 -25.74 -13.72 -7.44
N LEU A 49 -25.11 -12.72 -6.85
CA LEU A 49 -25.38 -11.32 -7.12
C LEU A 49 -24.08 -10.56 -7.43
N CYS A 50 -24.17 -9.63 -8.39
CA CYS A 50 -23.22 -8.53 -8.51
C CYS A 50 -23.60 -7.45 -7.50
N ALA A 51 -22.61 -6.78 -6.93
CA ALA A 51 -22.82 -5.69 -6.00
C ALA A 51 -21.78 -4.60 -6.17
N ASP A 52 -22.17 -3.36 -5.91
CA ASP A 52 -21.31 -2.19 -5.88
C ASP A 52 -21.90 -1.13 -4.94
N PHE A 53 -21.07 -0.27 -4.36
CA PHE A 53 -21.49 0.81 -3.48
C PHE A 53 -21.10 2.19 -4.01
N GLU A 54 -22.06 3.13 -3.98
CA GLU A 54 -21.75 4.55 -3.98
C GLU A 54 -21.87 5.13 -2.57
N THR A 55 -20.92 5.95 -2.18
CA THR A 55 -20.74 6.38 -0.79
C THR A 55 -20.43 7.86 -0.68
N THR A 56 -20.67 8.45 0.49
CA THR A 56 -20.37 9.87 0.74
C THR A 56 -18.87 10.17 0.87
N GLY A 57 -18.02 9.15 0.77
CA GLY A 57 -16.55 9.25 0.80
C GLY A 57 -15.89 7.90 1.01
N LEU A 58 -14.56 7.87 1.08
CA LEU A 58 -13.77 6.65 0.92
C LEU A 58 -13.53 5.86 2.21
N ASP A 59 -13.80 6.40 3.37
CA ASP A 59 -13.56 5.75 4.67
C ASP A 59 -14.89 5.31 5.30
N ALA A 60 -15.18 4.02 5.29
CA ALA A 60 -16.41 3.46 5.84
C ALA A 60 -16.65 3.76 7.32
N ARG A 61 -15.62 4.16 8.09
CA ARG A 61 -15.76 4.54 9.50
C ARG A 61 -16.34 5.94 9.67
N VAL A 62 -16.12 6.82 8.69
CA VAL A 62 -16.47 8.24 8.74
C VAL A 62 -17.62 8.57 7.79
N HIS A 63 -17.69 7.86 6.66
CA HIS A 63 -18.65 8.13 5.59
C HIS A 63 -19.77 7.09 5.58
N GLU A 64 -20.88 7.46 4.94
CA GLU A 64 -22.09 6.63 4.89
C GLU A 64 -22.25 5.95 3.52
N PRO A 65 -22.80 4.72 3.44
CA PRO A 65 -23.25 4.17 2.19
C PRO A 65 -24.42 5.02 1.67
N ARG A 66 -24.36 5.39 0.40
CA ARG A 66 -25.42 6.13 -0.26
C ARG A 66 -26.32 5.22 -1.09
N LEU A 67 -25.74 4.49 -2.02
CA LEU A 67 -26.40 3.52 -2.87
C LEU A 67 -25.77 2.14 -2.72
N LEU A 68 -26.58 1.10 -2.82
CA LEU A 68 -26.15 -0.26 -3.09
C LEU A 68 -26.84 -0.74 -4.36
N GLN A 69 -26.06 -1.08 -5.36
CA GLN A 69 -26.51 -1.64 -6.62
C GLN A 69 -26.41 -3.17 -6.55
N LEU A 70 -27.48 -3.87 -6.94
CA LEU A 70 -27.51 -5.32 -7.00
C LEU A 70 -28.12 -5.78 -8.33
N CYS A 71 -27.51 -6.81 -8.94
CA CYS A 71 -28.13 -7.52 -10.05
C CYS A 71 -27.71 -8.99 -10.10
N THR A 72 -28.37 -9.80 -10.93
CA THR A 72 -27.96 -11.19 -11.17
C THR A 72 -26.61 -11.28 -11.87
N THR A 73 -25.81 -12.33 -11.58
CA THR A 73 -24.60 -12.64 -12.32
C THR A 73 -24.90 -13.34 -13.66
N ALA A 74 -26.15 -13.75 -13.92
CA ALA A 74 -26.53 -14.37 -15.18
C ALA A 74 -26.49 -13.36 -16.34
N GLU A 75 -26.02 -13.78 -17.48
CA GLU A 75 -26.12 -13.02 -18.73
C GLU A 75 -27.53 -13.15 -19.29
N VAL A 76 -28.38 -12.18 -18.98
CA VAL A 76 -29.76 -12.09 -19.48
C VAL A 76 -29.95 -10.74 -20.15
N GLU A 77 -30.74 -10.73 -21.26
CA GLU A 77 -30.94 -9.53 -22.09
C GLU A 77 -31.66 -8.42 -21.28
N ASP A 78 -32.66 -8.78 -20.46
CA ASP A 78 -33.51 -7.86 -19.70
C ASP A 78 -33.16 -7.89 -18.21
N ARG A 79 -31.87 -7.75 -17.87
CA ARG A 79 -31.43 -7.75 -16.49
C ARG A 79 -31.97 -6.53 -15.75
N THR A 80 -32.64 -6.77 -14.60
CA THR A 80 -33.02 -5.70 -13.68
C THR A 80 -31.86 -5.37 -12.74
N ILE A 81 -31.56 -4.09 -12.62
CA ILE A 81 -30.56 -3.56 -11.69
C ILE A 81 -31.34 -2.86 -10.56
N TYR A 82 -31.14 -3.33 -9.34
CA TYR A 82 -31.78 -2.80 -8.15
C TYR A 82 -30.83 -1.81 -7.49
N VAL A 83 -31.22 -0.54 -7.42
CA VAL A 83 -30.44 0.55 -6.85
C VAL A 83 -31.09 1.00 -5.56
N ILE A 84 -30.58 0.57 -4.42
CA ILE A 84 -31.12 0.85 -3.09
C ILE A 84 -30.52 2.13 -2.54
N ASP A 85 -31.35 3.15 -2.32
CA ASP A 85 -30.93 4.43 -1.75
C ASP A 85 -31.11 4.43 -0.21
N PHE A 86 -30.00 4.32 0.52
CA PHE A 86 -30.03 4.28 2.00
C PHE A 86 -30.45 5.61 2.63
N PHE A 87 -30.39 6.71 1.94
CA PHE A 87 -30.84 8.00 2.47
C PHE A 87 -32.36 8.14 2.42
N LYS A 88 -32.99 7.48 1.47
CA LYS A 88 -34.45 7.48 1.30
C LYS A 88 -35.10 6.23 1.89
N CYS A 89 -34.64 5.05 1.53
CA CYS A 89 -35.11 3.78 2.08
C CYS A 89 -34.40 3.49 3.41
N LYS A 90 -34.93 4.06 4.50
CA LYS A 90 -34.34 3.93 5.85
C LYS A 90 -34.44 2.54 6.46
N ASN A 91 -35.41 1.73 6.04
CA ASN A 91 -35.61 0.39 6.55
C ASN A 91 -35.25 -0.66 5.50
N THR A 92 -34.06 -1.23 5.64
CA THR A 92 -33.54 -2.29 4.79
C THR A 92 -33.46 -3.64 5.54
N THR A 93 -34.39 -3.88 6.47
CA THR A 93 -34.53 -5.18 7.18
C THR A 93 -34.67 -6.30 6.16
N GLY A 94 -33.88 -7.38 6.29
CA GLY A 94 -33.81 -8.48 5.33
C GLY A 94 -32.59 -8.41 4.37
N LEU A 95 -31.93 -7.24 4.23
CA LEU A 95 -30.74 -7.12 3.37
C LEU A 95 -29.58 -8.00 3.86
N LYS A 96 -29.36 -8.04 5.17
CA LYS A 96 -28.31 -8.87 5.77
C LYS A 96 -28.53 -10.36 5.47
N GLU A 97 -29.74 -10.83 5.72
CA GLU A 97 -30.15 -12.21 5.48
C GLU A 97 -30.03 -12.55 3.99
N LEU A 98 -30.51 -11.66 3.11
CA LEU A 98 -30.36 -11.82 1.68
C LEU A 98 -28.88 -12.00 1.30
N LEU A 99 -28.03 -11.04 1.61
CA LEU A 99 -26.64 -11.06 1.18
C LEU A 99 -25.89 -12.24 1.78
N THR A 100 -26.06 -12.54 3.08
CA THR A 100 -25.37 -13.65 3.75
C THR A 100 -25.88 -15.03 3.37
N SER A 101 -26.98 -15.15 2.64
CA SER A 101 -27.48 -16.40 2.07
C SER A 101 -27.04 -16.64 0.63
N ARG A 102 -26.34 -15.69 0.00
CA ARG A 102 -25.89 -15.84 -1.38
C ARG A 102 -24.67 -16.76 -1.45
N GLU A 103 -24.65 -17.62 -2.47
CA GLU A 103 -23.52 -18.52 -2.76
C GLU A 103 -22.26 -17.73 -3.14
N MET A 104 -22.43 -16.60 -3.84
CA MET A 104 -21.35 -15.75 -4.30
C MET A 104 -21.81 -14.30 -4.47
N LEU A 105 -20.95 -13.38 -4.07
CA LEU A 105 -21.04 -11.97 -4.48
C LEU A 105 -19.90 -11.63 -5.44
N LEU A 106 -20.22 -10.85 -6.46
CA LEU A 106 -19.31 -10.40 -7.50
C LEU A 106 -19.15 -8.88 -7.39
N PHE A 107 -17.89 -8.42 -7.30
CA PHE A 107 -17.52 -7.01 -7.15
C PHE A 107 -16.40 -6.62 -8.11
N HIS A 108 -16.14 -5.32 -8.16
CA HIS A 108 -14.88 -4.79 -8.67
C HIS A 108 -14.13 -4.05 -7.57
N ASN A 109 -13.04 -4.64 -7.02
CA ASN A 109 -12.30 -4.14 -5.85
C ASN A 109 -13.10 -4.27 -4.53
N ALA A 110 -13.61 -5.46 -4.28
CA ALA A 110 -14.47 -5.83 -3.14
C ALA A 110 -13.96 -5.39 -1.76
N ASN A 111 -12.66 -5.14 -1.61
CA ASN A 111 -12.10 -4.63 -0.34
C ASN A 111 -12.76 -3.32 0.10
N PHE A 112 -13.18 -2.47 -0.83
CA PHE A 112 -13.90 -1.24 -0.53
C PHE A 112 -15.33 -1.55 -0.06
N ASP A 113 -16.08 -2.32 -0.83
CA ASP A 113 -17.49 -2.63 -0.59
C ASP A 113 -17.71 -3.43 0.70
N LEU A 114 -16.82 -4.39 0.97
CA LEU A 114 -16.88 -5.19 2.19
C LEU A 114 -16.72 -4.36 3.46
N GLN A 115 -15.97 -3.25 3.44
CA GLN A 115 -15.87 -2.36 4.60
C GLN A 115 -17.19 -1.61 4.86
N PHE A 116 -17.94 -1.25 3.82
CA PHE A 116 -19.28 -0.67 3.97
C PHE A 116 -20.32 -1.72 4.36
N LEU A 117 -20.21 -2.96 3.87
CA LEU A 117 -21.03 -4.07 4.39
C LEU A 117 -20.77 -4.30 5.89
N LEU A 118 -19.52 -4.30 6.32
CA LEU A 118 -19.17 -4.41 7.75
C LEU A 118 -19.75 -3.25 8.58
N LYS A 119 -19.77 -2.03 8.06
CA LYS A 119 -20.41 -0.89 8.68
C LYS A 119 -21.92 -1.11 8.86
N LEU A 120 -22.57 -1.75 7.89
CA LEU A 120 -23.98 -2.13 7.96
C LEU A 120 -24.24 -3.39 8.85
N GLY A 121 -23.20 -3.92 9.51
CA GLY A 121 -23.29 -5.12 10.34
C GLY A 121 -23.39 -6.43 9.54
N ILE A 122 -22.98 -6.39 8.27
CA ILE A 122 -23.00 -7.52 7.33
C ILE A 122 -21.59 -8.05 7.14
N ASP A 123 -21.23 -9.15 7.80
CA ASP A 123 -19.97 -9.87 7.60
C ASP A 123 -20.19 -11.01 6.60
N TYR A 124 -19.91 -10.75 5.32
CA TYR A 124 -20.05 -11.74 4.25
C TYR A 124 -18.89 -12.73 4.28
N LYS A 125 -19.17 -14.02 4.42
CA LYS A 125 -18.18 -15.10 4.66
C LYS A 125 -18.07 -16.10 3.52
N TYR A 126 -18.84 -15.94 2.45
CA TYR A 126 -18.94 -16.90 1.36
C TYR A 126 -18.04 -16.49 0.19
N LYS A 127 -18.26 -17.09 -0.98
CA LYS A 127 -17.42 -16.85 -2.17
C LYS A 127 -17.54 -15.40 -2.66
N ILE A 128 -16.41 -14.81 -2.94
CA ILE A 128 -16.31 -13.51 -3.60
C ILE A 128 -15.64 -13.73 -4.95
N PHE A 129 -16.25 -13.20 -6.01
CA PHE A 129 -15.54 -12.98 -7.27
C PHE A 129 -15.21 -11.48 -7.37
N ASP A 130 -13.94 -11.18 -7.52
CA ASP A 130 -13.45 -9.80 -7.63
C ASP A 130 -12.77 -9.61 -8.98
N THR A 131 -13.40 -8.83 -9.86
CA THR A 131 -12.89 -8.57 -11.21
C THR A 131 -11.59 -7.75 -11.21
N PHE A 132 -11.33 -6.96 -10.16
CA PHE A 132 -10.05 -6.26 -9.99
C PHE A 132 -8.92 -7.25 -9.70
N ILE A 133 -9.12 -8.18 -8.77
CA ILE A 133 -8.11 -9.21 -8.42
C ILE A 133 -7.91 -10.17 -9.59
N ALA A 134 -8.98 -10.59 -10.28
CA ALA A 134 -8.88 -11.41 -11.48
C ALA A 134 -8.01 -10.74 -12.55
N GLU A 135 -8.24 -9.46 -12.81
CA GLU A 135 -7.43 -8.70 -13.75
C GLU A 135 -5.97 -8.58 -13.31
N ARG A 136 -5.73 -8.36 -12.01
CA ARG A 136 -4.36 -8.32 -11.45
C ARG A 136 -3.61 -9.64 -11.66
N CYS A 137 -4.27 -10.78 -11.53
CA CYS A 137 -3.67 -12.08 -11.81
C CYS A 137 -3.33 -12.24 -13.30
N LEU A 138 -4.24 -11.82 -14.20
CA LEU A 138 -4.06 -11.92 -15.64
C LEU A 138 -2.96 -11.02 -16.20
N VAL A 139 -2.80 -9.81 -15.65
CA VAL A 139 -1.80 -8.83 -16.13
C VAL A 139 -0.56 -8.77 -15.24
N ALA A 140 -0.31 -9.76 -14.40
CA ALA A 140 0.75 -9.76 -13.40
C ALA A 140 2.11 -9.30 -13.97
N GLY A 141 2.64 -8.19 -13.46
CA GLY A 141 3.92 -7.64 -13.89
C GLY A 141 3.97 -7.01 -15.29
N ALA A 142 2.87 -7.05 -16.05
CA ALA A 142 2.80 -6.44 -17.36
C ALA A 142 2.87 -4.91 -17.28
N LYS A 143 3.54 -4.30 -18.26
CA LYS A 143 3.74 -2.85 -18.33
C LYS A 143 3.29 -2.29 -19.67
N GLU A 144 2.64 -1.14 -19.60
CA GLU A 144 2.25 -0.36 -20.76
C GLU A 144 3.28 0.75 -21.03
N LYS A 145 3.63 0.93 -22.30
CA LYS A 145 4.45 2.08 -22.71
C LYS A 145 3.58 3.33 -22.75
N LYS A 146 3.95 4.34 -21.96
CA LYS A 146 3.27 5.64 -21.90
C LYS A 146 4.23 6.76 -22.20
N PHE A 147 3.71 7.91 -22.56
CA PHE A 147 4.49 9.11 -22.79
C PHE A 147 4.16 10.16 -21.74
N SER A 148 5.20 10.74 -21.15
CA SER A 148 5.03 11.86 -20.22
C SER A 148 4.45 13.07 -20.97
N PRO A 149 3.34 13.67 -20.52
CA PRO A 149 2.79 14.87 -21.16
C PRO A 149 3.79 16.05 -21.12
N GLN A 150 4.59 16.14 -20.07
CA GLN A 150 5.53 17.24 -19.83
C GLN A 150 6.84 17.07 -20.60
N THR A 151 7.45 15.87 -20.55
CA THR A 151 8.78 15.63 -21.13
C THR A 151 8.74 14.97 -22.50
N LYS A 152 7.57 14.50 -22.96
CA LYS A 152 7.38 13.70 -24.19
C LYS A 152 8.20 12.40 -24.22
N LYS A 153 8.89 12.05 -23.12
CA LYS A 153 9.68 10.81 -23.02
C LYS A 153 8.79 9.62 -22.74
N ALA A 154 9.14 8.50 -23.36
CA ALA A 154 8.47 7.23 -23.10
C ALA A 154 8.88 6.69 -21.72
N PHE A 155 7.92 6.14 -20.99
CA PHE A 155 8.15 5.39 -19.76
C PHE A 155 7.22 4.18 -19.71
N PHE A 156 7.56 3.19 -18.89
CA PHE A 156 6.73 2.01 -18.69
C PHE A 156 5.96 2.17 -17.38
N ALA A 157 4.63 2.04 -17.45
CA ALA A 157 3.74 2.07 -16.31
C ALA A 157 3.04 0.72 -16.13
N ASP A 158 2.66 0.38 -14.91
CA ASP A 158 1.87 -0.83 -14.67
C ASP A 158 0.51 -0.72 -15.37
N VAL A 159 0.02 -1.86 -15.86
CA VAL A 159 -1.30 -1.98 -16.51
C VAL A 159 -2.37 -1.61 -15.49
N ARG A 160 -3.28 -0.71 -15.90
CA ARG A 160 -4.38 -0.27 -15.03
C ARG A 160 -5.45 -1.35 -14.92
N CYS A 161 -5.93 -1.58 -13.68
CA CYS A 161 -6.98 -2.55 -13.39
C CYS A 161 -8.26 -1.92 -12.81
N ASN A 162 -8.44 -0.60 -12.90
CA ASN A 162 -9.71 0.03 -12.52
C ASN A 162 -10.82 -0.38 -13.51
N LEU A 163 -12.09 -0.30 -13.10
CA LEU A 163 -13.22 -0.80 -13.86
C LEU A 163 -13.26 -0.28 -15.31
N LYS A 164 -13.01 1.03 -15.52
CA LYS A 164 -12.92 1.62 -16.87
C LYS A 164 -11.88 0.90 -17.75
N ALA A 165 -10.68 0.73 -17.25
CA ALA A 165 -9.60 0.10 -18.03
C ALA A 165 -9.86 -1.40 -18.27
N VAL A 166 -10.51 -2.07 -17.34
CA VAL A 166 -10.91 -3.47 -17.49
C VAL A 166 -12.05 -3.61 -18.49
N ALA A 167 -13.09 -2.77 -18.40
CA ALA A 167 -14.20 -2.76 -19.36
C ALA A 167 -13.71 -2.50 -20.80
N GLU A 168 -12.83 -1.51 -20.97
CA GLU A 168 -12.24 -1.21 -22.28
C GLU A 168 -11.42 -2.38 -22.82
N ARG A 169 -10.58 -2.99 -21.97
CA ARG A 169 -9.71 -4.12 -22.39
C ARG A 169 -10.49 -5.39 -22.68
N ARG A 170 -11.46 -5.72 -21.83
CA ARG A 170 -12.18 -6.99 -21.88
C ARG A 170 -13.40 -6.97 -22.80
N LEU A 171 -14.08 -5.86 -22.90
CA LEU A 171 -15.35 -5.74 -23.59
C LEU A 171 -15.32 -4.72 -24.74
N GLY A 172 -14.27 -3.89 -24.85
CA GLY A 172 -14.22 -2.78 -25.80
C GLY A 172 -15.20 -1.64 -25.44
N ILE A 173 -15.68 -1.58 -24.20
CA ILE A 173 -16.63 -0.57 -23.72
C ILE A 173 -15.87 0.57 -23.05
N GLU A 174 -16.12 1.79 -23.50
CA GLU A 174 -15.63 2.99 -22.87
C GLU A 174 -16.63 3.48 -21.80
N LEU A 175 -16.23 3.45 -20.52
CA LEU A 175 -17.02 3.97 -19.40
C LEU A 175 -16.73 5.45 -19.19
N ASP A 176 -17.77 6.24 -19.06
CA ASP A 176 -17.67 7.60 -18.57
C ASP A 176 -17.37 7.58 -17.06
N LYS A 177 -16.54 8.50 -16.61
CA LYS A 177 -16.16 8.62 -15.19
C LYS A 177 -16.48 9.99 -14.57
N GLU A 178 -17.23 10.83 -15.26
CA GLU A 178 -17.54 12.17 -14.74
C GLU A 178 -18.29 12.09 -13.40
N GLN A 179 -19.18 11.10 -13.25
CA GLN A 179 -19.97 10.91 -12.03
C GLN A 179 -19.20 10.23 -10.87
N GLN A 180 -18.05 9.59 -11.10
CA GLN A 180 -17.26 8.95 -10.02
C GLN A 180 -16.82 9.95 -8.92
N VAL A 181 -16.68 11.23 -9.25
CA VAL A 181 -16.29 12.30 -8.34
C VAL A 181 -17.46 13.21 -7.96
N SER A 182 -18.68 12.83 -8.32
CA SER A 182 -19.87 13.61 -8.00
C SER A 182 -20.17 13.62 -6.50
N ASP A 183 -21.02 14.53 -6.07
CA ASP A 183 -21.41 14.63 -4.68
C ASP A 183 -22.55 13.64 -4.35
N TRP A 184 -22.19 12.51 -3.75
CA TRP A 184 -23.12 11.49 -3.29
C TRP A 184 -23.81 11.82 -1.95
N SER A 185 -23.48 12.94 -1.32
CA SER A 185 -24.09 13.39 -0.06
C SER A 185 -25.38 14.20 -0.25
N LYS A 186 -25.74 14.55 -1.48
CA LYS A 186 -26.97 15.29 -1.81
C LYS A 186 -28.22 14.54 -1.33
N GLU A 187 -29.26 15.28 -0.97
CA GLU A 187 -30.54 14.71 -0.61
C GLU A 187 -31.19 13.99 -1.80
N ASP A 188 -31.23 14.65 -2.96
CA ASP A 188 -31.69 14.09 -4.22
C ASP A 188 -30.52 13.83 -5.16
N LEU A 189 -30.51 12.66 -5.79
CA LEU A 189 -29.56 12.29 -6.83
C LEU A 189 -30.15 12.58 -8.21
N ASP A 190 -29.30 12.99 -9.12
CA ASP A 190 -29.64 13.20 -10.51
C ASP A 190 -29.81 11.85 -11.21
N LEU A 191 -30.63 11.79 -12.27
CA LEU A 191 -30.83 10.56 -13.05
C LEU A 191 -29.50 10.02 -13.58
N GLU A 192 -28.61 10.88 -14.03
CA GLU A 192 -27.27 10.52 -14.51
C GLU A 192 -26.42 9.81 -13.46
N GLN A 193 -26.54 10.21 -12.17
CA GLN A 193 -25.85 9.53 -11.07
C GLN A 193 -26.42 8.11 -10.85
N ILE A 194 -27.73 7.93 -10.92
CA ILE A 194 -28.39 6.63 -10.77
C ILE A 194 -28.03 5.70 -11.92
N GLU A 195 -28.05 6.21 -13.15
CA GLU A 195 -27.66 5.45 -14.35
C GLU A 195 -26.18 5.06 -14.33
N TYR A 196 -25.31 5.98 -13.87
CA TYR A 196 -23.88 5.71 -13.67
C TYR A 196 -23.68 4.54 -12.70
N ALA A 197 -24.29 4.61 -11.51
CA ALA A 197 -24.20 3.58 -10.50
C ALA A 197 -24.74 2.22 -10.99
N ALA A 198 -25.85 2.23 -11.74
CA ALA A 198 -26.40 1.01 -12.33
C ALA A 198 -25.47 0.39 -13.38
N LYS A 199 -24.80 1.21 -14.17
CA LYS A 199 -23.90 0.76 -15.24
C LYS A 199 -22.65 0.07 -14.70
N ASP A 200 -22.10 0.54 -13.57
CA ASP A 200 -20.90 -0.05 -12.96
C ASP A 200 -21.14 -1.51 -12.54
N VAL A 201 -22.35 -1.86 -12.08
CA VAL A 201 -22.69 -3.25 -11.70
C VAL A 201 -23.15 -4.09 -12.90
N ASP A 202 -23.77 -3.47 -13.91
CA ASP A 202 -24.32 -4.18 -15.09
C ASP A 202 -23.24 -4.87 -15.93
N ILE A 203 -22.08 -4.29 -16.04
CA ILE A 203 -20.99 -4.83 -16.87
C ILE A 203 -20.19 -5.95 -16.17
N LEU A 204 -20.34 -6.11 -14.84
CA LEU A 204 -19.52 -7.06 -14.07
C LEU A 204 -19.68 -8.52 -14.51
N PRO A 205 -20.88 -9.04 -14.83
CA PRO A 205 -21.03 -10.43 -15.28
C PRO A 205 -20.25 -10.75 -16.56
N ALA A 206 -20.29 -9.84 -17.54
CA ALA A 206 -19.60 -10.01 -18.80
C ALA A 206 -18.06 -9.94 -18.63
N ILE A 207 -17.58 -9.03 -17.77
CA ILE A 207 -16.16 -8.98 -17.40
C ILE A 207 -15.75 -10.27 -16.72
N ALA A 208 -16.49 -10.70 -15.70
CA ALA A 208 -16.16 -11.89 -14.92
C ALA A 208 -16.10 -13.16 -15.77
N LYS A 209 -17.04 -13.32 -16.73
CA LYS A 209 -17.02 -14.44 -17.69
C LYS A 209 -15.76 -14.43 -18.52
N ASN A 210 -15.44 -13.31 -19.15
CA ASN A 210 -14.24 -13.16 -19.98
C ASN A 210 -12.96 -13.47 -19.16
N GLN A 211 -12.87 -12.95 -17.94
CA GLN A 211 -11.74 -13.20 -17.06
C GLN A 211 -11.64 -14.66 -16.61
N LEU A 212 -12.75 -15.33 -16.30
CA LEU A 212 -12.76 -16.75 -15.93
C LEU A 212 -12.25 -17.65 -17.05
N GLU A 213 -12.67 -17.38 -18.29
CA GLU A 213 -12.21 -18.11 -19.49
C GLU A 213 -10.69 -17.96 -19.66
N GLU A 214 -10.16 -16.74 -19.52
CA GLU A 214 -8.72 -16.48 -19.66
C GLU A 214 -7.90 -17.02 -18.47
N LEU A 215 -8.39 -16.89 -17.23
CA LEU A 215 -7.75 -17.50 -16.05
C LEU A 215 -7.62 -19.01 -16.20
N ALA A 216 -8.63 -19.67 -16.77
CA ALA A 216 -8.59 -21.10 -17.05
C ALA A 216 -7.59 -21.44 -18.16
N ALA A 217 -7.59 -20.68 -19.27
CA ALA A 217 -6.66 -20.86 -20.38
C ALA A 217 -5.19 -20.68 -19.98
N GLU A 218 -4.93 -19.72 -19.09
CA GLU A 218 -3.58 -19.40 -18.60
C GLU A 218 -3.16 -20.21 -17.34
N ASN A 219 -3.98 -21.19 -16.90
CA ASN A 219 -3.75 -21.99 -15.68
C ASN A 219 -3.59 -21.15 -14.38
N LEU A 220 -4.31 -20.03 -14.28
CA LEU A 220 -4.26 -19.08 -13.16
C LEU A 220 -5.41 -19.24 -12.16
N LEU A 221 -6.32 -20.20 -12.33
CA LEU A 221 -7.49 -20.39 -11.46
C LEU A 221 -7.10 -20.67 -10.00
N GLU A 222 -6.04 -21.42 -9.76
CA GLU A 222 -5.57 -21.70 -8.39
C GLU A 222 -5.04 -20.44 -7.71
N VAL A 223 -4.24 -19.66 -8.44
CA VAL A 223 -3.70 -18.38 -7.96
C VAL A 223 -4.85 -17.43 -7.63
N TYR A 224 -5.80 -17.28 -8.57
CA TYR A 224 -6.98 -16.45 -8.35
C TYR A 224 -7.82 -16.94 -7.17
N THR A 225 -8.00 -18.26 -7.01
CA THR A 225 -8.74 -18.84 -5.89
C THR A 225 -8.07 -18.53 -4.55
N LEU A 226 -6.75 -18.56 -4.49
CA LEU A 226 -5.99 -18.16 -3.31
C LEU A 226 -6.21 -16.68 -3.00
N GLU A 227 -6.02 -15.81 -3.98
CA GLU A 227 -6.17 -14.36 -3.84
C GLU A 227 -7.61 -13.96 -3.45
N SER A 228 -8.63 -14.63 -4.04
CA SER A 228 -10.03 -14.37 -3.68
C SER A 228 -10.36 -14.69 -2.22
N LYS A 229 -9.75 -15.73 -1.63
CA LYS A 229 -9.90 -16.05 -0.21
C LYS A 229 -9.30 -15.01 0.72
N VAL A 230 -8.34 -14.23 0.24
CA VAL A 230 -7.64 -13.20 1.02
C VAL A 230 -8.42 -11.88 1.07
N ILE A 231 -9.37 -11.65 0.16
CA ILE A 231 -10.13 -10.39 0.07
C ILE A 231 -10.82 -10.05 1.39
N ARG A 232 -11.60 -10.98 1.96
CA ARG A 232 -12.29 -10.73 3.24
C ARG A 232 -11.34 -10.49 4.42
N PRO A 233 -10.29 -11.30 4.67
CA PRO A 233 -9.26 -10.97 5.65
C PRO A 233 -8.68 -9.56 5.48
N VAL A 234 -8.38 -9.15 4.25
CA VAL A 234 -7.85 -7.80 3.96
C VAL A 234 -8.87 -6.72 4.32
N ALA A 235 -10.13 -6.89 3.95
CA ALA A 235 -11.19 -5.95 4.31
C ALA A 235 -11.35 -5.82 5.84
N LEU A 236 -11.28 -6.93 6.58
CA LEU A 236 -11.30 -6.92 8.05
C LEU A 236 -10.07 -6.20 8.63
N MET A 237 -8.86 -6.44 8.09
CA MET A 237 -7.65 -5.72 8.50
C MET A 237 -7.78 -4.22 8.29
N CYS A 238 -8.29 -3.78 7.12
CA CYS A 238 -8.56 -2.38 6.83
C CYS A 238 -9.61 -1.79 7.78
N HIS A 239 -10.70 -2.53 8.01
CA HIS A 239 -11.84 -2.08 8.81
C HIS A 239 -11.48 -1.94 10.29
N TYR A 240 -10.87 -2.96 10.90
CA TYR A 240 -10.55 -2.95 12.33
C TYR A 240 -9.30 -2.16 12.67
N GLY A 241 -8.27 -2.18 11.83
CA GLY A 241 -7.01 -1.47 12.08
C GLY A 241 -6.33 -1.90 13.40
N PHE A 242 -5.42 -1.05 13.88
CA PHE A 242 -4.63 -1.27 15.10
C PHE A 242 -5.06 -0.35 16.23
N ASN A 243 -5.10 -0.88 17.43
CA ASN A 243 -5.22 -0.06 18.63
C ASN A 243 -3.84 0.54 18.98
N VAL A 244 -3.81 1.81 19.37
CA VAL A 244 -2.60 2.56 19.64
C VAL A 244 -2.69 3.19 21.03
N ASP A 245 -1.66 2.97 21.85
CA ASP A 245 -1.50 3.67 23.12
C ASP A 245 -1.01 5.10 22.87
N VAL A 246 -1.94 6.02 22.80
CA VAL A 246 -1.69 7.44 22.50
C VAL A 246 -0.75 8.07 23.51
N ASN A 247 -0.81 7.66 24.79
CA ASN A 247 0.05 8.19 25.83
C ASN A 247 1.50 7.74 25.63
N LYS A 248 1.73 6.46 25.32
CA LYS A 248 3.07 5.97 24.96
C LYS A 248 3.62 6.69 23.73
N VAL A 249 2.80 6.92 22.72
CA VAL A 249 3.20 7.67 21.50
C VAL A 249 3.61 9.10 21.86
N LYS A 250 2.85 9.80 22.71
CA LYS A 250 3.20 11.15 23.17
C LYS A 250 4.51 11.19 23.98
N VAL A 251 4.70 10.22 24.87
CA VAL A 251 5.96 10.09 25.64
C VAL A 251 7.14 9.82 24.70
N LEU A 252 6.97 8.91 23.73
CA LEU A 252 7.96 8.62 22.70
C LEU A 252 8.31 9.88 21.90
N LYS A 253 7.30 10.65 21.50
CA LYS A 253 7.48 11.92 20.78
C LYS A 253 8.34 12.89 21.58
N ALA A 254 7.97 13.14 22.83
CA ALA A 254 8.70 14.07 23.70
C ALA A 254 10.18 13.66 23.88
N ARG A 255 10.43 12.37 24.11
CA ARG A 255 11.79 11.83 24.21
C ARG A 255 12.58 11.99 22.91
N LYS A 256 12.02 11.59 21.77
CA LYS A 256 12.69 11.71 20.45
C LYS A 256 12.95 13.17 20.08
N GLN A 257 12.06 14.09 20.47
CA GLN A 257 12.29 15.52 20.27
C GLN A 257 13.47 16.00 21.11
N ALA A 258 13.54 15.66 22.39
CA ALA A 258 14.66 16.05 23.26
C ALA A 258 16.01 15.47 22.76
N GLU A 259 16.00 14.21 22.27
CA GLU A 259 17.18 13.60 21.67
C GLU A 259 17.60 14.34 20.39
N LEU A 260 16.64 14.75 19.54
CA LEU A 260 16.88 15.51 18.31
C LEU A 260 17.44 16.90 18.62
N ASP A 261 16.85 17.59 19.58
CA ASP A 261 17.31 18.94 20.00
C ASP A 261 18.76 18.87 20.49
N THR A 262 19.08 17.86 21.30
CA THR A 262 20.44 17.61 21.78
C THR A 262 21.41 17.30 20.65
N ALA A 263 21.04 16.38 19.75
CA ALA A 263 21.87 16.03 18.59
C ALA A 263 22.07 17.22 17.64
N THR A 264 21.05 18.04 17.46
CA THR A 264 21.10 19.26 16.64
C THR A 264 22.06 20.27 17.26
N ARG A 265 21.99 20.50 18.58
CA ARG A 265 22.90 21.38 19.29
C ARG A 265 24.34 20.91 19.17
N LEU A 266 24.61 19.63 19.46
CA LEU A 266 25.97 19.05 19.36
C LEU A 266 26.54 19.17 17.96
N PHE A 267 25.73 18.93 16.93
CA PHE A 267 26.12 19.11 15.52
C PHE A 267 26.50 20.57 15.23
N CYS A 268 25.64 21.52 15.61
CA CYS A 268 25.90 22.94 15.39
C CYS A 268 27.16 23.43 16.13
N GLU A 269 27.35 23.01 17.38
CA GLU A 269 28.53 23.35 18.18
C GLU A 269 29.81 22.75 17.59
N SER A 270 29.78 21.49 17.14
CA SER A 270 30.91 20.84 16.49
C SER A 270 31.29 21.54 15.17
N LEU A 271 30.28 21.87 14.36
CA LEU A 271 30.48 22.62 13.11
C LEU A 271 31.07 24.01 13.36
N ASP A 272 30.45 24.79 14.27
CA ASP A 272 30.86 26.14 14.62
C ASP A 272 32.29 26.22 15.18
N ARG A 273 32.70 25.25 16.00
CA ARG A 273 34.06 25.17 16.55
C ARG A 273 35.12 25.08 15.44
N ARG A 274 34.83 24.37 14.36
CA ARG A 274 35.76 24.15 13.24
C ARG A 274 35.77 25.27 12.18
N LEU A 275 34.75 26.14 12.20
CA LEU A 275 34.70 27.26 11.25
C LEU A 275 35.66 28.34 11.60
N PRO A 276 36.26 29.07 10.60
CA PRO A 276 37.04 30.30 10.82
C PRO A 276 36.18 31.37 11.55
N ASP A 277 36.85 32.28 12.26
CA ASP A 277 36.11 33.27 13.08
C ASP A 277 35.23 34.21 12.25
N GLU A 278 35.62 34.49 11.02
CA GLU A 278 34.81 35.31 10.08
C GLU A 278 33.59 34.60 9.52
N GLN A 279 33.53 33.28 9.69
CA GLN A 279 32.48 32.41 9.11
C GLN A 279 31.66 31.67 10.16
N LYS A 280 31.78 32.01 11.42
CA LYS A 280 31.01 31.41 12.55
C LYS A 280 29.51 31.43 12.27
N LEU A 281 28.82 30.45 12.82
CA LEU A 281 27.36 30.36 12.67
C LEU A 281 26.68 31.59 13.28
N PRO A 282 25.53 32.03 12.74
CA PRO A 282 24.79 33.17 13.29
C PRO A 282 24.45 32.98 14.78
N ARG A 283 24.51 34.06 15.54
CA ARG A 283 24.24 34.02 17.01
C ARG A 283 23.08 34.93 17.39
N ARG A 284 22.39 34.54 18.44
CA ARG A 284 21.38 35.36 19.12
C ARG A 284 22.07 36.38 20.06
N ALA A 285 21.29 37.31 20.59
CA ALA A 285 21.78 38.32 21.52
C ALA A 285 22.38 37.72 22.81
N ASP A 286 21.97 36.55 23.23
CA ASP A 286 22.48 35.78 24.38
C ASP A 286 23.75 34.98 24.05
N GLY A 287 24.29 35.10 22.88
CA GLY A 287 25.50 34.41 22.43
C GLY A 287 25.27 32.96 21.91
N THR A 288 24.06 32.41 22.03
CA THR A 288 23.75 31.06 21.51
C THR A 288 23.65 31.05 19.97
N ILE A 289 23.95 29.89 19.33
CA ILE A 289 23.81 29.75 17.87
C ILE A 289 22.34 29.92 17.50
N ALA A 290 22.07 30.83 16.53
CA ALA A 290 20.74 31.07 16.04
C ALA A 290 20.33 30.00 15.04
N ILE A 291 19.57 28.99 15.52
CA ILE A 291 19.06 27.88 14.71
C ILE A 291 17.62 28.20 14.26
N GLY A 292 17.34 28.10 12.95
CA GLY A 292 16.01 28.35 12.41
C GLY A 292 15.97 28.32 10.90
N LYS A 293 14.83 28.73 10.32
CA LYS A 293 14.60 28.71 8.86
C LYS A 293 14.87 30.03 8.15
N ASN A 294 15.13 31.10 8.89
CA ASN A 294 15.46 32.40 8.30
C ASN A 294 16.94 32.44 7.88
N ALA A 295 17.22 32.03 6.63
CA ALA A 295 18.57 31.91 6.09
C ALA A 295 19.44 33.18 6.17
N LYS A 296 18.87 34.36 6.40
CA LYS A 296 19.62 35.64 6.56
C LYS A 296 20.13 35.85 7.99
N LYS A 297 19.47 35.24 8.99
CA LYS A 297 19.74 35.49 10.42
C LYS A 297 19.97 34.21 11.22
N GLU A 298 19.71 33.05 10.63
CA GLU A 298 19.71 31.76 11.34
C GLU A 298 20.40 30.69 10.48
N PHE A 299 21.03 29.73 11.13
CA PHE A 299 21.50 28.51 10.50
C PHE A 299 20.40 27.47 10.51
N ASN A 300 20.13 26.87 9.34
CA ASN A 300 19.18 25.76 9.24
C ASN A 300 19.93 24.43 9.06
N PRO A 301 20.08 23.62 10.12
CA PRO A 301 20.79 22.35 10.08
C PRO A 301 20.03 21.26 9.28
N GLY A 302 18.81 21.51 8.79
CA GLY A 302 18.07 20.70 7.83
C GLY A 302 18.26 21.12 6.37
N SER A 303 18.99 22.21 6.10
CA SER A 303 19.23 22.70 4.74
C SER A 303 20.49 22.08 4.15
N ASN A 304 20.33 21.17 3.15
CA ASN A 304 21.47 20.61 2.42
C ASN A 304 22.41 21.69 1.89
N VAL A 305 21.87 22.75 1.33
CA VAL A 305 22.67 23.83 0.71
C VAL A 305 23.56 24.54 1.76
N GLN A 306 22.97 24.87 2.91
CA GLN A 306 23.74 25.51 3.98
C GLN A 306 24.78 24.56 4.58
N CYS A 307 24.38 23.32 4.89
CA CYS A 307 25.29 22.33 5.45
C CYS A 307 26.46 22.02 4.50
N VAL A 308 26.20 21.78 3.22
CA VAL A 308 27.27 21.54 2.21
C VAL A 308 28.24 22.71 2.17
N ARG A 309 27.74 23.96 2.16
CA ARG A 309 28.60 25.14 2.17
C ARG A 309 29.53 25.13 3.39
N TYR A 310 28.99 24.95 4.59
CA TYR A 310 29.81 24.99 5.82
C TYR A 310 30.75 23.79 5.97
N PHE A 311 30.38 22.61 5.46
CA PHE A 311 31.29 21.46 5.42
C PHE A 311 32.46 21.71 4.46
N ASN A 312 32.24 22.39 3.36
CA ASN A 312 33.35 22.78 2.43
C ASN A 312 34.30 23.79 3.10
N GLU A 313 33.81 24.74 3.88
CA GLU A 313 34.61 25.71 4.63
C GLU A 313 35.52 25.04 5.66
N ILE A 314 35.09 23.93 6.26
CA ILE A 314 35.91 23.18 7.23
C ILE A 314 36.71 22.05 6.56
N GLY A 315 36.66 21.93 5.25
CA GLY A 315 37.44 20.96 4.47
C GLY A 315 37.01 19.51 4.62
N THR A 316 35.76 19.26 5.03
CA THR A 316 35.23 17.89 5.18
C THR A 316 34.81 17.32 3.81
N ALA A 317 35.31 16.14 3.47
CA ALA A 317 34.88 15.42 2.28
C ALA A 317 33.41 15.03 2.36
N LEU A 318 32.65 15.21 1.29
CA LEU A 318 31.22 14.91 1.21
C LEU A 318 30.94 13.96 0.05
N PRO A 319 29.91 13.10 0.18
CA PRO A 319 29.45 12.27 -0.92
C PRO A 319 28.91 13.10 -2.06
N THR A 320 29.01 12.59 -3.30
CA THR A 320 28.46 13.16 -4.51
C THR A 320 27.27 12.34 -5.01
N ASP A 321 26.26 13.02 -5.51
CA ASP A 321 25.12 12.37 -6.17
C ASP A 321 25.55 11.84 -7.54
N PRO A 322 25.43 10.53 -7.82
CA PRO A 322 25.91 9.93 -9.08
C PRO A 322 25.21 10.47 -10.33
N GLY A 323 23.96 10.94 -10.19
CA GLY A 323 23.17 11.44 -11.32
C GLY A 323 23.47 12.89 -11.69
N THR A 324 23.85 13.71 -10.70
CA THR A 324 24.08 15.15 -10.91
C THR A 324 25.53 15.58 -10.74
N GLY A 325 26.39 14.72 -10.16
CA GLY A 325 27.81 15.05 -9.84
C GLY A 325 27.94 16.09 -8.73
N LYS A 326 26.87 16.52 -8.06
CA LYS A 326 26.90 17.52 -7.00
C LYS A 326 27.04 16.89 -5.61
N GLN A 327 27.76 17.59 -4.72
CA GLN A 327 27.82 17.18 -3.31
C GLN A 327 26.41 17.11 -2.71
N THR A 328 26.16 16.08 -1.94
CA THR A 328 24.86 15.83 -1.31
C THR A 328 24.98 15.31 0.11
N LEU A 329 24.03 15.65 0.95
CA LEU A 329 23.86 15.11 2.29
C LEU A 329 22.56 14.30 2.39
N SER A 330 22.09 13.72 1.27
CA SER A 330 20.95 12.83 1.27
C SER A 330 21.21 11.63 2.19
N GLN A 331 20.15 11.11 2.80
CA GLN A 331 20.27 9.98 3.72
C GLN A 331 20.92 8.75 3.07
N VAL A 332 20.61 8.48 1.81
CA VAL A 332 21.20 7.38 1.03
C VAL A 332 22.71 7.60 0.86
N ALA A 333 23.09 8.74 0.32
CA ALA A 333 24.51 9.05 0.09
C ALA A 333 25.32 9.04 1.40
N LEU A 334 24.78 9.61 2.48
CA LEU A 334 25.44 9.59 3.79
C LEU A 334 25.55 8.19 4.38
N SER A 335 24.63 7.27 4.08
CA SER A 335 24.69 5.90 4.62
C SER A 335 25.75 5.03 3.94
N GLU A 336 26.10 5.34 2.70
CA GLU A 336 27.08 4.62 1.88
C GLU A 336 28.48 5.28 1.92
N PHE A 337 28.57 6.50 2.42
CA PHE A 337 29.84 7.25 2.46
C PHE A 337 30.62 6.94 3.73
N ASP A 338 31.80 6.37 3.59
CA ASP A 338 32.69 6.10 4.72
C ASP A 338 33.43 7.37 5.15
N SER A 339 33.36 7.71 6.45
CA SER A 339 34.02 8.88 7.01
C SER A 339 34.07 8.83 8.52
N ASP A 340 35.26 9.09 9.06
CA ASP A 340 35.51 9.24 10.51
C ASP A 340 35.26 10.67 11.02
N ASP A 341 34.81 11.60 10.15
CA ASP A 341 34.53 12.97 10.54
C ASP A 341 33.44 13.08 11.59
N GLU A 342 33.80 13.55 12.78
CA GLU A 342 32.88 13.65 13.93
C GLU A 342 31.66 14.51 13.63
N THR A 343 31.86 15.66 12.97
CA THR A 343 30.77 16.60 12.64
C THR A 343 29.79 15.99 11.65
N LEU A 344 30.32 15.25 10.65
CA LEU A 344 29.48 14.53 9.69
C LEU A 344 28.72 13.38 10.36
N ASN A 345 29.33 12.68 11.30
CA ASN A 345 28.69 11.62 12.06
C ASN A 345 27.58 12.14 12.99
N LEU A 346 27.76 13.33 13.58
CA LEU A 346 26.69 14.02 14.33
C LEU A 346 25.51 14.40 13.42
N LEU A 347 25.77 14.86 12.20
CA LEU A 347 24.72 15.13 11.23
C LEU A 347 23.98 13.84 10.81
N ARG A 348 24.72 12.74 10.56
CA ARG A 348 24.13 11.42 10.27
C ARG A 348 23.18 10.98 11.39
N ARG A 349 23.62 11.06 12.64
CA ARG A 349 22.79 10.71 13.82
C ARG A 349 21.52 11.53 13.88
N LYS A 350 21.62 12.85 13.70
CA LYS A 350 20.47 13.76 13.67
C LYS A 350 19.49 13.39 12.57
N ASN A 351 19.95 13.33 11.33
CA ASN A 351 19.08 13.17 10.17
C ASN A 351 18.51 11.74 10.05
N LYS A 352 19.36 10.72 10.19
CA LYS A 352 18.98 9.33 9.91
C LYS A 352 18.12 8.73 11.03
N ASN A 353 18.51 8.95 12.27
CA ASN A 353 17.88 8.22 13.38
C ASN A 353 16.78 9.00 14.06
N LEU A 354 16.92 10.31 14.21
CA LEU A 354 16.05 11.12 15.05
C LEU A 354 14.99 11.87 14.27
N GLU A 355 15.31 12.59 13.20
CA GLU A 355 14.30 13.27 12.37
C GLU A 355 13.35 12.27 11.71
N THR A 356 13.90 11.17 11.17
CA THR A 356 13.08 10.11 10.58
C THR A 356 12.19 9.44 11.61
N ALA A 357 12.74 9.13 12.80
CA ALA A 357 11.98 8.54 13.90
C ALA A 357 10.85 9.46 14.36
N LEU A 358 11.14 10.75 14.57
CA LEU A 358 10.12 11.73 14.94
C LEU A 358 9.03 11.86 13.86
N GLY A 359 9.42 11.89 12.59
CA GLY A 359 8.47 11.89 11.47
C GLY A 359 7.55 10.66 11.44
N HIS A 360 8.01 9.49 11.89
CA HIS A 360 7.14 8.32 12.05
C HIS A 360 6.18 8.47 13.22
N VAL A 361 6.64 9.00 14.35
CA VAL A 361 5.78 9.27 15.52
C VAL A 361 4.68 10.27 15.17
N ASP A 362 5.02 11.36 14.49
CA ASP A 362 4.05 12.36 14.04
C ASP A 362 3.02 11.75 13.09
N LYS A 363 3.45 10.91 12.15
CA LYS A 363 2.53 10.19 11.26
C LYS A 363 1.57 9.29 12.03
N ILE A 364 2.00 8.63 13.10
CA ILE A 364 1.11 7.81 13.93
C ILE A 364 0.04 8.70 14.56
N ILE A 365 0.43 9.79 15.24
CA ILE A 365 -0.48 10.71 15.93
C ILE A 365 -1.48 11.33 14.94
N ASP A 366 -0.99 11.84 13.83
CA ASP A 366 -1.80 12.56 12.83
C ASP A 366 -2.78 11.65 12.06
N ASN A 367 -2.61 10.35 12.14
CA ASN A 367 -3.39 9.39 11.37
C ASN A 367 -4.25 8.44 12.22
N ILE A 368 -4.39 8.70 13.51
CA ILE A 368 -5.42 8.04 14.33
C ILE A 368 -6.78 8.52 13.83
N ASN A 369 -7.66 7.57 13.50
CA ASN A 369 -9.00 7.88 13.02
C ASN A 369 -9.83 8.49 14.15
N PRO A 370 -10.48 9.64 13.96
CA PRO A 370 -11.18 10.36 15.03
C PRO A 370 -12.45 9.66 15.52
N VAL A 371 -13.00 8.73 14.73
CA VAL A 371 -14.23 7.99 15.08
C VAL A 371 -13.89 6.70 15.82
N SER A 372 -12.97 5.90 15.29
CA SER A 372 -12.60 4.60 15.87
C SER A 372 -11.53 4.70 16.96
N ASN A 373 -10.83 5.82 17.07
CA ASN A 373 -9.62 6.00 17.89
C ASN A 373 -8.53 4.95 17.59
N ARG A 374 -8.52 4.41 16.38
CA ARG A 374 -7.58 3.38 15.93
C ARG A 374 -6.81 3.87 14.71
N MET A 375 -5.68 3.26 14.47
CA MET A 375 -4.92 3.48 13.28
C MET A 375 -5.27 2.42 12.22
N HIS A 376 -5.58 2.87 11.04
CA HIS A 376 -5.92 2.02 9.91
C HIS A 376 -4.83 2.10 8.84
N SER A 377 -4.74 1.06 8.03
CA SER A 377 -3.90 1.02 6.83
C SER A 377 -4.73 0.47 5.68
N GLY A 378 -4.54 1.01 4.50
CA GLY A 378 -5.03 0.36 3.30
C GLY A 378 -4.11 -0.80 2.94
N TYR A 379 -4.64 -1.97 2.70
CA TYR A 379 -3.88 -3.13 2.23
C TYR A 379 -4.33 -3.52 0.83
N ASN A 380 -3.34 -3.93 0.04
CA ASN A 380 -3.57 -4.51 -1.27
C ASN A 380 -2.85 -5.87 -1.31
N SER A 381 -3.59 -6.95 -1.42
CA SER A 381 -3.07 -8.32 -1.41
C SER A 381 -2.14 -8.58 -2.60
N TYR A 382 -2.45 -8.02 -3.75
CA TYR A 382 -1.66 -8.13 -4.98
C TYR A 382 -1.06 -6.77 -5.37
N GLY A 383 -0.41 -6.10 -4.41
CA GLY A 383 0.05 -4.72 -4.57
C GLY A 383 1.39 -4.57 -5.30
N ALA A 384 2.25 -5.56 -5.21
CA ALA A 384 3.53 -5.60 -5.91
C ALA A 384 3.50 -6.56 -7.10
N ASN A 385 4.37 -6.35 -8.09
CA ASN A 385 4.49 -7.25 -9.25
C ASN A 385 4.96 -8.67 -8.87
N SER A 386 5.53 -8.83 -7.69
CA SER A 386 5.91 -10.14 -7.11
C SER A 386 4.77 -10.85 -6.38
N GLY A 387 3.53 -10.32 -6.41
CA GLY A 387 2.41 -10.85 -5.62
C GLY A 387 2.46 -10.53 -4.13
N ARG A 388 3.43 -9.73 -3.66
CA ARG A 388 3.49 -9.33 -2.24
C ARG A 388 2.42 -8.31 -1.90
N PHE A 389 1.93 -8.37 -0.67
CA PHE A 389 1.11 -7.32 -0.09
C PHE A 389 1.84 -5.99 -0.09
N THR A 390 1.10 -4.93 -0.40
CA THR A 390 1.52 -3.57 -0.11
C THR A 390 0.56 -2.93 0.88
N SER A 391 1.07 -2.00 1.69
CA SER A 391 0.21 -1.17 2.50
C SER A 391 0.37 0.31 2.14
N SER A 392 -0.70 1.06 2.25
CA SER A 392 -0.75 2.49 1.95
C SER A 392 -1.16 3.29 3.16
N GLY A 393 -0.63 4.51 3.24
CA GLY A 393 -1.10 5.50 4.19
C GLY A 393 -2.20 6.38 3.61
N SER A 394 -2.65 7.35 4.38
CA SER A 394 -3.65 8.32 3.95
C SER A 394 -3.20 9.08 2.71
N LYS A 395 -4.08 9.17 1.72
CA LYS A 395 -3.91 10.11 0.62
C LYS A 395 -4.18 11.51 1.18
N ARG A 396 -3.15 12.35 1.26
CA ARG A 396 -3.36 13.80 1.41
C ARG A 396 -3.85 14.31 0.07
N VAL A 397 -5.07 14.80 0.02
CA VAL A 397 -5.52 15.59 -1.11
C VAL A 397 -4.84 16.95 -0.99
N THR A 398 -3.96 17.28 -1.94
CA THR A 398 -3.28 18.59 -1.98
C THR A 398 -4.31 19.69 -2.26
N GLY A 399 -4.32 20.74 -1.44
CA GLY A 399 -5.20 21.90 -1.58
C GLY A 399 -6.13 22.08 -0.37
N LYS A 400 -7.20 22.86 -0.54
CA LYS A 400 -8.18 23.18 0.52
C LYS A 400 -9.11 22.00 0.90
N LYS A 401 -8.93 20.81 0.32
CA LYS A 401 -9.77 19.65 0.58
C LYS A 401 -9.39 18.97 1.92
N LYS A 402 -10.39 18.55 2.67
CA LYS A 402 -10.23 17.82 3.92
C LYS A 402 -9.56 16.46 3.66
N LYS A 403 -8.83 15.95 4.66
CA LYS A 403 -8.26 14.60 4.66
C LYS A 403 -9.40 13.58 4.68
N GLU A 404 -9.46 12.72 3.66
CA GLU A 404 -10.55 11.74 3.49
C GLU A 404 -10.26 10.37 4.12
N ILE A 405 -8.98 10.02 4.25
CA ILE A 405 -8.55 8.71 4.77
C ILE A 405 -7.50 8.92 5.86
N TRP A 406 -7.68 8.24 6.99
CA TRP A 406 -6.71 8.18 8.09
C TRP A 406 -5.98 6.85 8.08
N GLY A 407 -4.66 6.88 8.06
CA GLY A 407 -3.85 5.67 8.11
C GLY A 407 -2.40 5.91 7.72
N ILE A 408 -1.58 4.92 7.94
CA ILE A 408 -0.16 4.94 7.56
C ILE A 408 0.20 3.68 6.78
N ASN A 409 1.32 3.73 6.07
CA ASN A 409 1.92 2.50 5.56
C ASN A 409 2.54 1.73 6.74
N ILE A 410 1.84 0.70 7.21
CA ILE A 410 2.25 -0.08 8.38
C ILE A 410 3.56 -0.85 8.15
N GLN A 411 3.89 -1.18 6.89
CA GLN A 411 5.13 -1.87 6.54
C GLN A 411 6.36 -0.97 6.71
N GLN A 412 6.16 0.35 6.86
CA GLN A 412 7.23 1.32 7.09
C GLN A 412 7.39 1.71 8.58
N VAL A 413 6.60 1.15 9.48
CA VAL A 413 6.79 1.39 10.92
C VAL A 413 8.16 0.86 11.35
N PRO A 414 8.96 1.64 12.10
CA PRO A 414 10.27 1.23 12.56
C PRO A 414 10.23 -0.10 13.32
N ARG A 415 11.31 -0.88 13.18
CA ARG A 415 11.43 -2.19 13.84
C ARG A 415 11.79 -2.07 15.33
N ASP A 416 12.17 -0.88 15.78
CA ASP A 416 12.55 -0.62 17.15
C ASP A 416 11.42 -0.96 18.12
N LYS A 417 11.79 -1.56 19.24
CA LYS A 417 10.86 -2.04 20.27
C LYS A 417 9.94 -0.92 20.75
N GLU A 418 10.49 0.26 20.99
CA GLU A 418 9.75 1.44 21.48
C GLU A 418 8.61 1.91 20.57
N PHE A 419 8.76 1.77 19.25
CA PHE A 419 7.68 2.05 18.30
C PHE A 419 6.62 0.95 18.31
N ARG A 420 7.06 -0.31 18.36
CA ARG A 420 6.15 -1.46 18.32
C ARG A 420 5.31 -1.58 19.58
N GLU A 421 5.85 -1.21 20.74
CA GLU A 421 5.13 -1.18 22.01
C GLU A 421 4.02 -0.13 22.08
N CYS A 422 3.97 0.83 21.14
CA CYS A 422 2.86 1.74 20.98
C CYS A 422 1.61 1.08 20.40
N PHE A 423 1.76 -0.05 19.69
CA PHE A 423 0.65 -0.82 19.16
C PHE A 423 0.26 -1.87 20.19
N ILE A 424 -0.99 -1.82 20.63
CA ILE A 424 -1.49 -2.68 21.69
C ILE A 424 -2.71 -3.49 21.20
N PRO A 425 -2.95 -4.70 21.73
CA PRO A 425 -4.19 -5.41 21.46
C PRO A 425 -5.37 -4.68 22.07
N SER A 426 -6.58 -4.95 21.58
CA SER A 426 -7.80 -4.52 22.25
C SER A 426 -7.95 -5.26 23.58
N GLU A 427 -8.74 -4.69 24.51
CA GLU A 427 -9.05 -5.34 25.79
C GLU A 427 -9.62 -6.74 25.57
N GLY A 428 -9.13 -7.70 26.32
CA GLY A 428 -9.51 -9.12 26.18
C GLY A 428 -8.82 -9.87 25.03
N PHE A 429 -8.00 -9.19 24.21
CA PHE A 429 -7.28 -9.79 23.08
C PHE A 429 -5.76 -9.85 23.32
N ARG A 430 -5.08 -10.66 22.50
CA ARG A 430 -3.62 -10.76 22.43
C ARG A 430 -3.18 -10.70 20.99
N PHE A 431 -1.95 -10.21 20.74
CA PHE A 431 -1.31 -10.39 19.43
C PHE A 431 -0.83 -11.83 19.28
N LEU A 432 -1.21 -12.46 18.19
CA LEU A 432 -0.57 -13.67 17.67
C LEU A 432 0.39 -13.23 16.56
N ILE A 433 1.68 -13.44 16.78
CA ILE A 433 2.71 -13.08 15.81
C ILE A 433 3.30 -14.40 15.28
N ALA A 434 3.14 -14.63 13.98
CA ALA A 434 3.68 -15.80 13.29
C ALA A 434 4.47 -15.35 12.06
N ASP A 435 5.64 -15.96 11.86
CA ASP A 435 6.52 -15.72 10.71
C ASP A 435 7.10 -17.02 10.22
N TYR A 436 7.18 -17.20 8.91
CA TYR A 436 7.83 -18.36 8.32
C TYR A 436 9.36 -18.22 8.41
N SER A 437 10.01 -19.20 9.04
CA SER A 437 11.46 -19.20 9.13
C SER A 437 12.11 -19.40 7.76
N GLN A 438 12.81 -18.39 7.27
CA GLN A 438 13.62 -18.41 6.05
C GLN A 438 12.87 -18.93 4.81
N ILE A 439 11.58 -18.60 4.65
CA ILE A 439 10.69 -19.16 3.62
C ILE A 439 11.27 -19.02 2.20
N GLU A 440 11.89 -17.89 1.86
CA GLU A 440 12.43 -17.64 0.53
C GLU A 440 13.61 -18.59 0.21
N LEU A 441 14.47 -18.84 1.19
CA LEU A 441 15.60 -19.78 1.03
C LEU A 441 15.13 -21.24 0.97
N ARG A 442 14.09 -21.60 1.74
CA ARG A 442 13.47 -22.92 1.67
C ARG A 442 12.86 -23.20 0.31
N LEU A 443 12.10 -22.23 -0.21
CA LEU A 443 11.52 -22.31 -1.56
C LEU A 443 12.62 -22.38 -2.63
N ALA A 444 13.68 -21.57 -2.53
CA ALA A 444 14.80 -21.64 -3.46
C ALA A 444 15.50 -23.00 -3.41
N ALA A 445 15.74 -23.55 -2.22
CA ALA A 445 16.37 -24.85 -2.06
C ALA A 445 15.55 -25.97 -2.73
N GLU A 446 14.23 -25.94 -2.57
CA GLU A 446 13.30 -26.92 -3.17
C GLU A 446 13.20 -26.76 -4.68
N LEU A 447 12.89 -25.53 -5.17
CA LEU A 447 12.67 -25.27 -6.59
C LEU A 447 13.90 -25.53 -7.47
N VAL A 448 15.11 -25.26 -6.94
CA VAL A 448 16.39 -25.48 -7.65
C VAL A 448 17.01 -26.81 -7.29
N ASN A 449 16.42 -27.54 -6.35
CA ASN A 449 16.92 -28.79 -5.82
C ASN A 449 18.38 -28.73 -5.34
N ILE A 450 18.64 -27.88 -4.32
CA ILE A 450 19.96 -27.70 -3.73
C ILE A 450 20.11 -28.65 -2.52
N PRO A 451 20.76 -29.85 -2.66
CA PRO A 451 20.75 -30.89 -1.64
C PRO A 451 21.31 -30.44 -0.29
N GLN A 452 22.37 -29.62 -0.29
CA GLN A 452 23.02 -29.13 0.93
C GLN A 452 22.10 -28.18 1.72
N MET A 453 21.32 -27.33 1.05
CA MET A 453 20.36 -26.46 1.71
C MET A 453 19.17 -27.26 2.24
N ILE A 454 18.66 -28.20 1.45
CA ILE A 454 17.55 -29.09 1.86
C ILE A 454 17.95 -29.89 3.09
N GLN A 455 19.15 -30.50 3.09
CA GLN A 455 19.69 -31.22 4.22
C GLN A 455 19.79 -30.33 5.46
N ALA A 456 20.41 -29.15 5.34
CA ALA A 456 20.53 -28.19 6.46
C ALA A 456 19.19 -27.83 7.07
N PHE A 457 18.16 -27.59 6.24
CA PHE A 457 16.81 -27.32 6.73
C PHE A 457 16.15 -28.52 7.42
N ASN A 458 16.37 -29.74 6.92
CA ASN A 458 15.84 -30.96 7.54
C ASN A 458 16.51 -31.25 8.89
N GLU A 459 17.77 -30.92 9.04
CA GLU A 459 18.54 -31.01 10.29
C GLU A 459 18.23 -29.86 11.26
N GLY A 460 17.36 -28.89 10.86
CA GLY A 460 16.98 -27.75 11.68
C GLY A 460 18.06 -26.67 11.83
N LEU A 461 19.08 -26.68 10.96
CA LEU A 461 20.18 -25.72 10.99
C LEU A 461 19.70 -24.33 10.48
N ASP A 462 20.27 -23.28 11.07
CA ASP A 462 20.10 -21.92 10.56
C ASP A 462 21.06 -21.68 9.39
N LEU A 463 20.52 -21.58 8.18
CA LEU A 463 21.31 -21.44 6.97
C LEU A 463 22.19 -20.17 6.97
N HIS A 464 21.77 -19.09 7.64
CA HIS A 464 22.58 -17.88 7.78
C HIS A 464 23.81 -18.12 8.67
N SER A 465 23.64 -18.87 9.75
CA SER A 465 24.76 -19.28 10.62
C SER A 465 25.67 -20.28 9.90
N LEU A 466 25.12 -21.21 9.14
CA LEU A 466 25.91 -22.14 8.33
C LEU A 466 26.78 -21.40 7.30
N THR A 467 26.20 -20.44 6.58
CA THR A 467 26.96 -19.61 5.63
C THR A 467 28.04 -18.79 6.33
N ALA A 468 27.73 -18.20 7.49
CA ALA A 468 28.72 -17.46 8.28
C ALA A 468 29.84 -18.38 8.79
N SER A 469 29.53 -19.56 9.26
CA SER A 469 30.50 -20.59 9.67
C SER A 469 31.52 -20.90 8.56
N LEU A 470 31.03 -21.04 7.32
CA LEU A 470 31.88 -21.28 6.17
C LEU A 470 32.76 -20.07 5.81
N ILE A 471 32.25 -18.85 5.93
CA ILE A 471 32.98 -17.62 5.61
C ILE A 471 34.08 -17.33 6.65
N TYR A 472 33.73 -17.45 7.92
CA TYR A 472 34.61 -17.09 9.03
C TYR A 472 35.44 -18.26 9.56
N HIS A 473 35.24 -19.47 9.03
CA HIS A 473 35.93 -20.72 9.48
C HIS A 473 35.75 -20.98 10.97
N VAL A 474 34.55 -20.75 11.49
CA VAL A 474 34.17 -21.03 12.88
C VAL A 474 33.07 -22.11 12.95
N GLU A 475 32.97 -22.80 14.05
CA GLU A 475 31.89 -23.77 14.28
C GLU A 475 30.52 -23.06 14.32
N ILE A 476 29.46 -23.69 13.83
CA ILE A 476 28.14 -23.07 13.63
C ILE A 476 27.53 -22.55 14.94
N ASP A 477 27.78 -23.22 16.04
CA ASP A 477 27.34 -22.87 17.40
C ASP A 477 28.14 -21.71 18.01
N LYS A 478 29.30 -21.38 17.44
CA LYS A 478 30.16 -20.26 17.84
C LYS A 478 30.00 -19.02 16.97
N VAL A 479 29.08 -19.07 15.98
CA VAL A 479 28.83 -17.92 15.10
C VAL A 479 28.19 -16.77 15.88
N GLU A 480 28.86 -15.64 15.87
CA GLU A 480 28.36 -14.42 16.48
C GLU A 480 27.20 -13.80 15.69
N LYS A 481 26.40 -12.96 16.38
CA LYS A 481 25.26 -12.30 15.77
C LYS A 481 25.64 -11.39 14.57
N SER A 482 26.79 -10.73 14.64
CA SER A 482 27.35 -9.91 13.56
C SER A 482 27.72 -10.76 12.34
N GLN A 483 28.40 -11.89 12.55
CA GLN A 483 28.80 -12.85 11.53
C GLN A 483 27.56 -13.49 10.87
N ARG A 484 26.56 -13.91 11.68
CA ARG A 484 25.28 -14.38 11.18
C ARG A 484 24.57 -13.35 10.28
N GLN A 485 24.64 -12.06 10.64
CA GLN A 485 24.07 -10.99 9.81
C GLN A 485 24.78 -10.87 8.46
N MET A 486 26.10 -11.08 8.40
CA MET A 486 26.86 -11.15 7.16
C MET A 486 26.42 -12.35 6.30
N GLY A 487 26.34 -13.53 6.87
CA GLY A 487 25.83 -14.74 6.18
C GLY A 487 24.42 -14.52 5.63
N LYS A 488 23.57 -13.83 6.38
CA LYS A 488 22.23 -13.43 5.90
C LYS A 488 22.30 -12.52 4.68
N THR A 489 23.13 -11.50 4.74
CA THR A 489 23.30 -10.54 3.64
C THR A 489 23.78 -11.23 2.38
N LEU A 490 24.77 -12.12 2.49
CA LEU A 490 25.31 -12.87 1.36
C LEU A 490 24.26 -13.84 0.77
N ASN A 491 23.54 -14.59 1.60
CA ASN A 491 22.50 -15.50 1.12
C ASN A 491 21.44 -14.78 0.29
N PHE A 492 21.00 -13.60 0.72
CA PHE A 492 20.04 -12.82 -0.04
C PHE A 492 20.66 -12.15 -1.26
N ALA A 493 21.91 -11.70 -1.18
CA ALA A 493 22.63 -11.14 -2.34
C ALA A 493 22.72 -12.17 -3.48
N LEU A 494 23.04 -13.41 -3.16
CA LEU A 494 23.10 -14.51 -4.13
C LEU A 494 21.70 -14.86 -4.66
N LEU A 495 20.70 -14.98 -3.78
CA LEU A 495 19.33 -15.30 -4.15
C LEU A 495 18.74 -14.28 -5.12
N TYR A 496 18.99 -12.99 -4.88
CA TYR A 496 18.49 -11.90 -5.70
C TYR A 496 19.44 -11.47 -6.82
N ARG A 497 20.43 -12.29 -7.13
CA ARG A 497 21.41 -12.07 -8.23
C ARG A 497 22.08 -10.70 -8.15
N TYR A 498 22.57 -10.29 -7.00
CA TYR A 498 23.40 -9.11 -6.89
C TYR A 498 24.65 -9.32 -7.76
N GLY A 499 25.02 -8.31 -8.56
CA GLY A 499 26.22 -8.39 -9.38
C GLY A 499 27.48 -8.57 -8.51
N PHE A 500 28.53 -9.12 -9.12
CA PHE A 500 29.82 -9.44 -8.46
C PHE A 500 30.38 -8.26 -7.66
N GLN A 501 30.31 -7.03 -8.24
CA GLN A 501 30.76 -5.81 -7.58
C GLN A 501 30.03 -5.57 -6.25
N LYS A 502 28.72 -5.71 -6.24
CA LYS A 502 27.91 -5.53 -5.02
C LYS A 502 28.15 -6.61 -3.97
N VAL A 503 28.58 -7.81 -4.39
CA VAL A 503 28.93 -8.89 -3.46
C VAL A 503 30.32 -8.65 -2.87
N GLN A 504 31.24 -8.05 -3.62
CA GLN A 504 32.55 -7.62 -3.10
C GLN A 504 32.45 -6.49 -2.05
N ASP A 505 31.44 -5.62 -2.19
CA ASP A 505 31.21 -4.50 -1.28
C ASP A 505 30.51 -4.91 0.04
N ILE A 506 30.13 -6.19 0.17
CA ILE A 506 29.52 -6.78 1.38
C ILE A 506 30.61 -7.36 2.28
#